data_0f70212bcd6d4eece2df311ab0aeed85
#
_entry.id   0f70212bcd6d4eece2df311ab0aeed85
#
_cell.length_a   1.000
_cell.length_b   1.000
_cell.length_c   1.000
_cell.angle_alpha   90.00
_cell.angle_beta   90.00
_cell.angle_gamma   90.00
#
_symmetry.space_group_name_H-M   'P 1'
#
loop_
_entity.id
_entity.type
_entity.pdbx_description
1 polymer ?
#
loop_
_entity_poly.entity_id
_entity_poly.type
_entity_poly.pdbx_seq_one_letter_code
_entity_poly.pdbx_strand_id
1 'polypeptide(L)'
;MTSQDFRRIALSLPGAEEGSHMGAVDFRVGGRIFATLASVSQGYGNLMLTPELQAGFLADLPEVFLPIAGGWGRMGMTHIRLTKASAEVMEGALRTAWKLRVDKNTRRPAAKKASRKQTNP
;
A
#
# COMPACT_ATOMS: atom_id res chain seq x y z
N MET A 1 17.02 -0.91 3.81
CA MET A 1 16.21 -2.15 3.94
C MET A 1 16.23 -2.91 2.61
N THR A 2 16.00 -4.20 2.67
CA THR A 2 16.01 -5.06 1.50
C THR A 2 14.58 -5.44 1.10
N SER A 3 14.44 -6.10 -0.06
CA SER A 3 13.13 -6.64 -0.44
C SER A 3 12.65 -7.71 0.54
N GLN A 4 13.56 -8.45 1.16
CA GLN A 4 13.20 -9.42 2.20
C GLN A 4 12.63 -8.73 3.43
N ASP A 5 13.20 -7.60 3.80
CA ASP A 5 12.67 -6.79 4.91
C ASP A 5 11.27 -6.30 4.59
N PHE A 6 11.06 -5.80 3.38
CA PHE A 6 9.76 -5.35 2.92
C PHE A 6 8.73 -6.48 3.04
N ARG A 7 9.10 -7.66 2.54
CA ARG A 7 8.22 -8.82 2.58
C ARG A 7 7.89 -9.22 4.03
N ARG A 8 8.91 -9.28 4.88
CA ARG A 8 8.73 -9.67 6.27
C ARG A 8 7.79 -8.72 7.01
N ILE A 9 7.98 -7.43 6.81
CA ILE A 9 7.15 -6.42 7.47
C ILE A 9 5.72 -6.47 6.94
N ALA A 10 5.55 -6.57 5.61
CA ALA A 10 4.22 -6.66 5.02
C ALA A 10 3.45 -7.87 5.59
N LEU A 11 4.11 -9.01 5.70
CA LEU A 11 3.46 -10.23 6.18
C LEU A 11 3.24 -10.24 7.69
N SER A 12 3.89 -9.34 8.43
CA SER A 12 3.67 -9.22 9.87
C SER A 12 2.36 -8.51 10.21
N LEU A 13 1.75 -7.84 9.24
CA LEU A 13 0.52 -7.09 9.48
C LEU A 13 -0.68 -8.05 9.55
N PRO A 14 -1.64 -7.80 10.44
CA PRO A 14 -2.74 -8.75 10.65
C PRO A 14 -3.50 -9.07 9.37
N GLY A 15 -3.68 -10.36 9.11
CA GLY A 15 -4.44 -10.83 7.95
C GLY A 15 -3.74 -10.69 6.62
N ALA A 16 -2.48 -10.24 6.62
CA ALA A 16 -1.74 -10.07 5.37
C ALA A 16 -1.35 -11.42 4.78
N GLU A 17 -1.50 -11.54 3.47
CA GLU A 17 -1.16 -12.76 2.72
C GLU A 17 -0.33 -12.38 1.49
N GLU A 18 0.54 -13.27 1.11
CA GLU A 18 1.36 -13.09 -0.08
C GLU A 18 0.64 -13.72 -1.28
N GLY A 19 0.65 -13.03 -2.41
CA GLY A 19 0.16 -13.54 -3.66
C GLY A 19 1.10 -13.17 -4.78
N SER A 20 0.67 -13.41 -6.00
CA SER A 20 1.45 -12.99 -7.16
C SER A 20 0.49 -12.58 -8.28
N HIS A 21 0.97 -11.67 -9.12
CA HIS A 21 0.21 -11.18 -10.25
C HIS A 21 1.21 -10.89 -11.37
N MET A 22 1.04 -11.59 -12.49
CA MET A 22 1.90 -11.42 -13.67
C MET A 22 3.39 -11.59 -13.31
N GLY A 23 3.67 -12.59 -12.46
CA GLY A 23 5.05 -12.90 -12.09
C GLY A 23 5.63 -12.03 -10.98
N ALA A 24 4.89 -11.04 -10.48
CA ALA A 24 5.36 -10.17 -9.42
C ALA A 24 4.70 -10.56 -8.10
N VAL A 25 5.45 -10.47 -7.01
CA VAL A 25 4.95 -10.75 -5.67
C VAL A 25 4.10 -9.57 -5.20
N ASP A 26 2.95 -9.85 -4.63
CA ASP A 26 2.13 -8.83 -3.99
C ASP A 26 1.71 -9.26 -2.59
N PHE A 27 1.16 -8.30 -1.84
CA PHE A 27 0.70 -8.52 -0.48
C PHE A 27 -0.73 -8.01 -0.37
N ARG A 28 -1.60 -8.84 0.21
CA ARG A 28 -3.05 -8.61 0.23
C ARG A 28 -3.60 -8.73 1.63
N VAL A 29 -4.68 -8.01 1.87
CA VAL A 29 -5.50 -8.20 3.06
C VAL A 29 -6.96 -8.17 2.63
N GLY A 30 -7.71 -9.21 3.03
CA GLY A 30 -9.10 -9.34 2.61
C GLY A 30 -9.25 -9.41 1.09
N GLY A 31 -8.27 -10.00 0.40
CA GLY A 31 -8.29 -10.15 -1.04
C GLY A 31 -7.89 -8.91 -1.83
N ARG A 32 -7.53 -7.81 -1.16
CA ARG A 32 -7.15 -6.56 -1.83
C ARG A 32 -5.65 -6.32 -1.67
N ILE A 33 -4.99 -6.00 -2.78
CA ILE A 33 -3.54 -5.72 -2.77
C ILE A 33 -3.29 -4.40 -2.07
N PHE A 34 -2.35 -4.37 -1.11
CA PHE A 34 -1.93 -3.12 -0.46
C PHE A 34 -0.47 -2.76 -0.78
N ALA A 35 0.33 -3.73 -1.25
CA ALA A 35 1.73 -3.49 -1.58
C ALA A 35 2.20 -4.54 -2.58
N THR A 36 3.25 -4.22 -3.34
CA THR A 36 3.84 -5.18 -4.29
C THR A 36 5.35 -5.03 -4.33
N LEU A 37 6.00 -6.05 -4.89
CA LEU A 37 7.42 -6.00 -5.22
C LEU A 37 7.64 -6.03 -6.73
N ALA A 38 6.65 -5.54 -7.50
CA ALA A 38 6.74 -5.54 -8.96
C ALA A 38 7.89 -4.69 -9.49
N SER A 39 8.36 -3.69 -8.72
CA SER A 39 9.44 -2.80 -9.14
C SER A 39 10.74 -3.09 -8.39
N VAL A 40 10.89 -4.29 -7.83
CA VAL A 40 12.07 -4.63 -7.01
C VAL A 40 13.36 -4.57 -7.82
N SER A 41 13.31 -4.88 -9.12
CA SER A 41 14.51 -4.82 -9.97
C SER A 41 15.04 -3.40 -10.09
N GLN A 42 14.22 -2.41 -9.84
CA GLN A 42 14.61 -0.99 -9.86
C GLN A 42 14.95 -0.48 -8.46
N GLY A 43 14.87 -1.33 -7.45
CA GLY A 43 15.18 -0.95 -6.08
C GLY A 43 13.99 -0.43 -5.29
N TYR A 44 12.76 -0.65 -5.76
CA TYR A 44 11.55 -0.10 -5.14
C TYR A 44 10.63 -1.17 -4.61
N GLY A 45 9.97 -0.87 -3.50
CA GLY A 45 8.70 -1.50 -3.16
C GLY A 45 7.58 -0.56 -3.60
N ASN A 46 6.38 -1.09 -3.77
CA ASN A 46 5.21 -0.32 -4.21
C ASN A 46 4.13 -0.36 -3.14
N LEU A 47 3.50 0.80 -2.92
CA LEU A 47 2.48 0.98 -1.90
C LEU A 47 1.20 1.51 -2.56
N MET A 48 0.06 0.93 -2.19
CA MET A 48 -1.23 1.37 -2.71
C MET A 48 -1.80 2.41 -1.76
N LEU A 49 -1.51 3.68 -2.04
CA LEU A 49 -1.92 4.81 -1.20
C LEU A 49 -3.00 5.63 -1.90
N THR A 50 -3.47 6.68 -1.24
CA THR A 50 -4.31 7.71 -1.85
C THR A 50 -3.43 8.86 -2.29
N PRO A 51 -3.93 9.74 -3.18
CA PRO A 51 -3.15 10.92 -3.56
C PRO A 51 -2.78 11.80 -2.37
N GLU A 52 -3.66 11.92 -1.39
CA GLU A 52 -3.40 12.73 -0.20
C GLU A 52 -2.27 12.16 0.64
N LEU A 53 -2.30 10.84 0.87
CA LEU A 53 -1.24 10.19 1.65
C LEU A 53 0.07 10.19 0.89
N GLN A 54 0.01 9.98 -0.43
CA GLN A 54 1.20 10.08 -1.28
C GLN A 54 1.85 11.44 -1.13
N ALA A 55 1.05 12.50 -1.24
CA ALA A 55 1.57 13.87 -1.13
C ALA A 55 2.26 14.10 0.20
N GLY A 56 1.68 13.59 1.29
CA GLY A 56 2.28 13.72 2.61
C GLY A 56 3.63 13.02 2.72
N PHE A 57 3.70 11.79 2.23
CA PHE A 57 4.96 11.04 2.25
C PHE A 57 6.02 11.71 1.39
N LEU A 58 5.65 12.21 0.21
CA LEU A 58 6.58 12.90 -0.67
C LEU A 58 7.11 14.18 -0.04
N ALA A 59 6.25 14.90 0.68
CA ALA A 59 6.65 16.14 1.34
C ALA A 59 7.60 15.85 2.51
N ASP A 60 7.31 14.80 3.27
CA ASP A 60 8.09 14.48 4.47
C ASP A 60 9.44 13.85 4.13
N LEU A 61 9.47 12.92 3.18
CA LEU A 61 10.66 12.13 2.86
C LEU A 61 10.82 11.98 1.35
N PRO A 62 11.15 13.09 0.65
CA PRO A 62 11.26 13.03 -0.82
C PRO A 62 12.38 12.12 -1.32
N GLU A 63 13.39 11.85 -0.48
CA GLU A 63 14.46 10.94 -0.89
C GLU A 63 14.06 9.47 -0.74
N VAL A 64 12.96 9.18 -0.04
CA VAL A 64 12.49 7.81 0.18
C VAL A 64 11.34 7.46 -0.76
N PHE A 65 10.41 8.39 -0.98
CA PHE A 65 9.17 8.11 -1.71
C PHE A 65 9.12 8.89 -3.02
N LEU A 66 8.53 8.25 -4.04
CA LEU A 66 8.25 8.93 -5.31
C LEU A 66 7.01 8.29 -5.94
N PRO A 67 6.26 9.03 -6.77
CA PRO A 67 5.08 8.44 -7.40
C PRO A 67 5.48 7.38 -8.43
N ILE A 68 4.66 6.35 -8.56
CA ILE A 68 4.79 5.43 -9.68
C ILE A 68 4.45 6.21 -10.96
N ALA A 69 5.15 5.93 -12.06
CA ALA A 69 4.97 6.66 -13.30
C ALA A 69 3.56 6.50 -13.86
N GLY A 70 3.04 7.54 -14.48
CA GLY A 70 1.79 7.51 -15.22
C GLY A 70 0.56 7.57 -14.35
N GLY A 71 -0.53 7.01 -14.85
CA GLY A 71 -1.84 7.09 -14.19
C GLY A 71 -1.87 6.44 -12.83
N TRP A 72 -1.10 5.38 -12.63
CA TRP A 72 -1.03 4.72 -11.32
C TRP A 72 -0.54 5.70 -10.24
N GLY A 73 0.51 6.47 -10.56
CA GLY A 73 1.03 7.46 -9.62
C GLY A 73 0.02 8.56 -9.32
N ARG A 74 -0.73 8.98 -10.34
CA ARG A 74 -1.77 10.00 -10.14
C ARG A 74 -2.91 9.50 -9.25
N MET A 75 -3.10 8.17 -9.19
CA MET A 75 -4.09 7.56 -8.31
C MET A 75 -3.58 7.33 -6.90
N GLY A 76 -2.33 7.65 -6.62
CA GLY A 76 -1.73 7.52 -5.31
C GLY A 76 -0.73 6.40 -5.15
N MET A 77 -0.53 5.57 -6.18
CA MET A 77 0.43 4.47 -6.10
C MET A 77 1.84 5.03 -6.01
N THR A 78 2.61 4.53 -5.04
CA THR A 78 3.84 5.18 -4.61
C THR A 78 4.96 4.16 -4.50
N HIS A 79 6.15 4.53 -5.00
CA HIS A 79 7.38 3.76 -4.78
C HIS A 79 8.02 4.14 -3.44
N ILE A 80 8.58 3.15 -2.77
CA ILE A 80 9.49 3.40 -1.64
C ILE A 80 10.87 2.87 -2.04
N ARG A 81 11.89 3.74 -1.94
CA ARG A 81 13.27 3.33 -2.23
C ARG A 81 13.76 2.46 -1.08
N LEU A 82 13.99 1.18 -1.37
CA LEU A 82 14.32 0.22 -0.33
C LEU A 82 15.60 0.59 0.43
N THR A 83 16.63 1.03 -0.29
CA THR A 83 17.92 1.35 0.33
C THR A 83 17.89 2.65 1.13
N LYS A 84 16.87 3.49 0.93
CA LYS A 84 16.77 4.77 1.64
C LYS A 84 15.83 4.72 2.84
N ALA A 85 15.03 3.68 2.94
CA ALA A 85 14.02 3.58 4.00
C ALA A 85 14.63 2.97 5.26
N SER A 86 14.31 3.56 6.42
CA SER A 86 14.59 2.91 7.70
C SER A 86 13.50 1.88 7.99
N ALA A 87 13.73 1.05 9.00
CA ALA A 87 12.75 0.06 9.43
C ALA A 87 11.45 0.74 9.87
N GLU A 88 11.57 1.84 10.61
CA GLU A 88 10.39 2.57 11.08
C GLU A 88 9.59 3.17 9.94
N VAL A 89 10.27 3.76 8.97
CA VAL A 89 9.62 4.36 7.80
C VAL A 89 8.92 3.28 6.98
N MET A 90 9.61 2.18 6.75
CA MET A 90 9.04 1.08 5.96
C MET A 90 7.81 0.48 6.65
N GLU A 91 7.90 0.24 7.96
CA GLU A 91 6.76 -0.30 8.70
C GLU A 91 5.59 0.67 8.69
N GLY A 92 5.83 1.95 8.92
CA GLY A 92 4.77 2.96 8.92
C GLY A 92 4.08 3.07 7.57
N ALA A 93 4.86 3.03 6.49
CA ALA A 93 4.32 3.13 5.13
C ALA A 93 3.50 1.89 4.77
N LEU A 94 4.00 0.71 5.08
CA LEU A 94 3.28 -0.54 4.81
C LEU A 94 2.00 -0.63 5.65
N ARG A 95 2.07 -0.24 6.91
CA ARG A 95 0.89 -0.25 7.78
C ARG A 95 -0.17 0.73 7.28
N THR A 96 0.24 1.89 6.77
CA THR A 96 -0.70 2.87 6.21
C THR A 96 -1.43 2.27 5.01
N ALA A 97 -0.71 1.66 4.08
CA ALA A 97 -1.31 1.03 2.90
C ALA A 97 -2.24 -0.13 3.32
N TRP A 98 -1.78 -0.95 4.26
CA TRP A 98 -2.58 -2.05 4.80
C TRP A 98 -3.88 -1.54 5.43
N LYS A 99 -3.79 -0.49 6.24
CA LYS A 99 -4.95 0.04 6.93
C LYS A 99 -6.00 0.58 5.96
N LEU A 100 -5.57 1.19 4.86
CA LEU A 100 -6.51 1.65 3.84
C LEU A 100 -7.38 0.52 3.31
N ARG A 101 -6.76 -0.65 3.08
CA ARG A 101 -7.50 -1.80 2.58
C ARG A 101 -8.38 -2.42 3.64
N VAL A 102 -7.91 -2.49 4.87
CA VAL A 102 -8.72 -2.99 6.00
C VAL A 102 -9.96 -2.13 6.17
N ASP A 103 -9.80 -0.81 6.18
CA ASP A 103 -10.91 0.11 6.36
C ASP A 103 -11.91 -0.01 5.22
N LYS A 104 -11.43 -0.16 3.99
CA LYS A 104 -12.30 -0.34 2.84
C LYS A 104 -13.07 -1.64 2.92
N ASN A 105 -12.42 -2.73 3.31
CA ASN A 105 -13.08 -4.02 3.48
C ASN A 105 -14.17 -3.93 4.54
N THR A 106 -13.89 -3.26 5.63
CA THR A 106 -14.84 -3.13 6.74
C THR A 106 -16.07 -2.32 6.35
N ARG A 107 -15.91 -1.29 5.53
CA ARG A 107 -17.01 -0.41 5.17
C ARG A 107 -17.90 -0.94 4.06
N ARG A 108 -17.45 -1.96 3.34
CA ARG A 108 -18.19 -2.44 2.18
C ARG A 108 -19.60 -2.90 2.48
N PRO A 109 -19.84 -3.72 3.50
CA PRO A 109 -21.20 -4.19 3.72
C PRO A 109 -22.15 -3.10 4.16
N ALA A 110 -21.65 -2.11 4.85
CA ALA A 110 -22.50 -1.00 5.31
C ALA A 110 -22.97 -0.16 4.14
N ALA A 111 -22.19 -0.04 3.17
CA ALA A 111 -22.47 0.85 2.06
C ALA A 111 -23.60 0.38 1.23
N LYS A 112 -23.86 -0.56 1.32
CA LYS A 112 -24.83 -0.92 0.34
C LYS A 112 -26.16 -0.84 0.82
N LYS A 113 -25.92 -0.31 1.37
CA LYS A 113 -26.84 -0.10 1.72
C LYS A 113 -27.30 0.39 1.83
N ALA A 114 -26.91 0.75 2.05
CA ALA A 114 -27.47 1.33 2.27
C ALA A 114 -27.51 1.86 2.25
N SER A 115 -27.09 2.18 2.27
CA SER A 115 -27.43 2.73 2.26
C SER A 115 -27.43 3.21 2.35
N ARG A 116 -27.39 3.48 2.40
CA ARG A 116 -27.88 4.06 2.47
C ARG A 116 -28.07 4.47 2.70
N LYS A 117 -28.02 4.53 2.98
CA LYS A 117 -28.65 4.93 3.23
C LYS A 117 -28.82 5.07 3.44
N GLN A 118 -28.61 5.06 3.75
CA GLN A 118 -29.25 5.21 3.96
C GLN A 118 -29.36 5.19 4.08
N THR A 119 -29.25 5.23 4.25
CA THR A 119 -29.82 5.22 4.36
C THR A 119 -29.95 5.15 4.55
N ASN A 120 -29.93 5.28 4.69
CA ASN A 120 -30.49 5.26 4.84
C ASN A 120 -30.60 5.18 4.80
N PRO A 121 -30.63 5.19 5.00
CA PRO A 121 -31.01 5.11 4.96
C PRO A 121 -31.09 5.12 4.82
#